data_b8e735d8426d40ea5290e238472329f6
#
_entry.id   b8e735d8426d40ea5290e238472329f6
#
_cell.length_a   1.000
_cell.length_b   1.000
_cell.length_c   1.000
_cell.angle_alpha   90.00
_cell.angle_beta   90.00
_cell.angle_gamma   90.00
#
_symmetry.space_group_name_H-M   'P 1'
#
loop_
_entity.id
_entity.type
_entity.pdbx_description
1 polymer ?
#
loop_
_entity_poly.entity_id
_entity_poly.type
_entity_poly.pdbx_seq_one_letter_code
_entity_poly.pdbx_strand_id
1 'polypeptide(L)'
;MTTIDFITELFCRVDDVLADVPKHSQAKLYPSEVVTLALLFALKGVGNRAFYRWLTRDYQALFPHLPERTRLFRLFNSHRRWTQRFMAEPTLLGLIDTYGIELIHPRREGRSAQQIGKKGLSNKRWIVGGKLCFVLNHVGLIVDWDVDTANVYD
;
A
#
# COMPACT_ATOMS: atom_id res chain seq x y z
N MET A 1 17.16 -18.35 3.22
CA MET A 1 15.91 -18.06 2.48
C MET A 1 16.27 -17.21 1.27
N THR A 2 16.07 -17.71 0.07
CA THR A 2 16.31 -16.96 -1.17
C THR A 2 15.17 -15.97 -1.43
N THR A 3 15.34 -15.04 -2.37
CA THR A 3 14.24 -14.13 -2.76
C THR A 3 13.08 -14.92 -3.39
N ILE A 4 13.36 -16.01 -4.10
CA ILE A 4 12.32 -16.88 -4.67
C ILE A 4 11.50 -17.54 -3.55
N ASP A 5 12.17 -18.10 -2.54
CA ASP A 5 11.49 -18.72 -1.38
C ASP A 5 10.58 -17.69 -0.69
N PHE A 6 11.09 -16.47 -0.49
CA PHE A 6 10.30 -15.38 0.12
C PHE A 6 9.07 -15.02 -0.71
N ILE A 7 9.22 -14.86 -2.04
CA ILE A 7 8.10 -14.54 -2.93
C ILE A 7 7.06 -15.67 -2.91
N THR A 8 7.51 -16.91 -2.92
CA THR A 8 6.62 -18.10 -2.89
C THR A 8 5.88 -18.19 -1.57
N GLU A 9 6.57 -18.03 -0.43
CA GLU A 9 5.93 -18.05 0.89
C GLU A 9 4.93 -16.89 1.03
N LEU A 10 5.28 -15.67 0.59
CA LEU A 10 4.38 -14.54 0.59
C LEU A 10 3.13 -14.81 -0.25
N PHE A 11 3.31 -15.38 -1.45
CA PHE A 11 2.19 -15.76 -2.31
C PHE A 11 1.27 -16.78 -1.63
N CYS A 12 1.81 -17.85 -1.04
CA CYS A 12 1.00 -18.86 -0.35
C CYS A 12 0.16 -18.24 0.78
N ARG A 13 0.78 -17.40 1.63
CA ARG A 13 0.05 -16.71 2.71
C ARG A 13 -1.05 -15.78 2.20
N VAL A 14 -0.80 -15.09 1.09
CA VAL A 14 -1.80 -14.22 0.46
C VAL A 14 -2.91 -15.03 -0.17
N ASP A 15 -2.58 -16.16 -0.80
CA ASP A 15 -3.55 -17.04 -1.45
C ASP A 15 -4.48 -17.71 -0.43
N ASP A 16 -3.96 -18.14 0.72
CA ASP A 16 -4.76 -18.65 1.84
C ASP A 16 -5.80 -17.64 2.31
N VAL A 17 -5.42 -16.37 2.47
CA VAL A 17 -6.33 -15.28 2.90
C VAL A 17 -7.38 -14.94 1.84
N LEU A 18 -7.05 -15.12 0.56
CA LEU A 18 -7.90 -14.77 -0.57
C LEU A 18 -8.55 -15.98 -1.25
N ALA A 19 -8.53 -17.15 -0.61
CA ALA A 19 -9.02 -18.40 -1.19
C ALA A 19 -10.50 -18.35 -1.64
N ASP A 20 -11.31 -17.51 -0.98
CA ASP A 20 -12.72 -17.28 -1.29
C ASP A 20 -12.94 -16.23 -2.40
N VAL A 21 -11.90 -15.56 -2.89
CA VAL A 21 -12.01 -14.50 -3.90
C VAL A 21 -11.84 -15.09 -5.30
N PRO A 22 -12.93 -15.22 -6.09
CA PRO A 22 -12.83 -15.82 -7.39
C PRO A 22 -12.08 -14.94 -8.38
N LYS A 23 -11.32 -15.57 -9.27
CA LYS A 23 -10.73 -14.89 -10.41
C LYS A 23 -11.80 -14.46 -11.40
N HIS A 24 -11.82 -13.20 -11.79
CA HIS A 24 -12.69 -12.76 -12.89
C HIS A 24 -12.30 -13.46 -14.20
N SER A 25 -13.30 -13.88 -14.98
CA SER A 25 -13.10 -14.67 -16.22
C SER A 25 -12.12 -14.05 -17.23
N GLN A 26 -12.08 -12.73 -17.32
CA GLN A 26 -11.19 -11.98 -18.23
C GLN A 26 -9.87 -11.54 -17.55
N ALA A 27 -9.67 -11.84 -16.26
CA ALA A 27 -8.44 -11.46 -15.59
C ALA A 27 -7.30 -12.40 -16.00
N LYS A 28 -6.12 -11.84 -16.27
CA LYS A 28 -4.90 -12.63 -16.51
C LYS A 28 -4.29 -13.13 -15.21
N LEU A 29 -4.25 -12.27 -14.18
CA LEU A 29 -3.73 -12.58 -12.86
C LEU A 29 -4.85 -12.99 -11.90
N TYR A 30 -4.53 -13.88 -10.98
CA TYR A 30 -5.35 -14.17 -9.81
C TYR A 30 -5.31 -12.99 -8.81
N PRO A 31 -6.35 -12.83 -7.98
CA PRO A 31 -6.33 -11.84 -6.90
C PRO A 31 -5.09 -11.93 -6.01
N SER A 32 -4.70 -13.14 -5.64
CA SER A 32 -3.51 -13.43 -4.84
C SER A 32 -2.22 -12.99 -5.52
N GLU A 33 -2.08 -13.17 -6.84
CA GLU A 33 -0.93 -12.67 -7.59
C GLU A 33 -0.87 -11.13 -7.58
N VAL A 34 -2.01 -10.45 -7.77
CA VAL A 34 -2.07 -8.99 -7.75
C VAL A 34 -1.68 -8.43 -6.38
N VAL A 35 -2.20 -9.00 -5.30
CA VAL A 35 -1.89 -8.56 -3.93
C VAL A 35 -0.44 -8.87 -3.58
N THR A 36 0.06 -10.06 -3.90
CA THR A 36 1.48 -10.40 -3.70
C THR A 36 2.41 -9.42 -4.41
N LEU A 37 2.13 -9.09 -5.67
CA LEU A 37 2.91 -8.12 -6.42
C LEU A 37 2.83 -6.71 -5.83
N ALA A 38 1.67 -6.30 -5.30
CA ALA A 38 1.51 -5.01 -4.63
C ALA A 38 2.30 -4.95 -3.32
N LEU A 39 2.29 -6.01 -2.52
CA LEU A 39 3.09 -6.13 -1.30
C LEU A 39 4.60 -6.12 -1.61
N LEU A 40 5.04 -6.87 -2.62
CA LEU A 40 6.43 -6.85 -3.09
C LEU A 40 6.85 -5.45 -3.55
N PHE A 41 5.97 -4.73 -4.24
CA PHE A 41 6.23 -3.35 -4.65
C PHE A 41 6.45 -2.43 -3.45
N ALA A 42 5.57 -2.52 -2.45
CA ALA A 42 5.68 -1.74 -1.21
C ALA A 42 6.98 -2.07 -0.43
N LEU A 43 7.29 -3.36 -0.26
CA LEU A 43 8.49 -3.83 0.43
C LEU A 43 9.78 -3.43 -0.30
N LYS A 44 9.76 -3.42 -1.64
CA LYS A 44 10.93 -3.04 -2.45
C LYS A 44 11.24 -1.54 -2.33
N GLY A 45 10.26 -0.69 -2.07
CA GLY A 45 10.44 0.75 -1.87
C GLY A 45 11.03 1.51 -3.06
N VAL A 46 10.82 1.02 -4.29
CA VAL A 46 11.36 1.63 -5.52
C VAL A 46 10.26 2.13 -6.44
N GLY A 47 10.59 3.01 -7.38
CA GLY A 47 9.60 3.53 -8.34
C GLY A 47 9.08 2.45 -9.32
N ASN A 48 7.89 2.70 -9.88
CA ASN A 48 7.14 1.78 -10.75
C ASN A 48 7.99 1.17 -11.89
N ARG A 49 8.83 1.98 -12.54
CA ARG A 49 9.68 1.52 -13.66
C ARG A 49 10.77 0.56 -13.18
N ALA A 50 11.41 0.86 -12.06
CA ALA A 50 12.47 0.04 -11.49
C ALA A 50 11.91 -1.29 -10.98
N PHE A 51 10.76 -1.28 -10.29
CA PHE A 51 10.07 -2.49 -9.84
C PHE A 51 9.68 -3.40 -11.00
N TYR A 52 9.02 -2.86 -12.02
CA TYR A 52 8.60 -3.65 -13.18
C TYR A 52 9.78 -4.27 -13.92
N ARG A 53 10.88 -3.53 -14.08
CA ARG A 53 12.11 -4.05 -14.70
C ARG A 53 12.72 -5.18 -13.88
N TRP A 54 12.73 -5.05 -12.54
CA TRP A 54 13.20 -6.09 -11.66
C TRP A 54 12.35 -7.37 -11.77
N LEU A 55 11.03 -7.26 -11.79
CA LEU A 55 10.13 -8.41 -11.99
C LEU A 55 10.38 -9.12 -13.33
N THR A 56 10.42 -8.36 -14.42
CA THR A 56 10.54 -8.95 -15.76
C THR A 56 11.92 -9.54 -16.02
N ARG A 57 12.97 -9.02 -15.40
CA ARG A 57 14.33 -9.52 -15.57
C ARG A 57 14.58 -10.78 -14.72
N ASP A 58 14.16 -10.75 -13.45
CA ASP A 58 14.64 -11.72 -12.46
C ASP A 58 13.55 -12.74 -12.08
N TYR A 59 12.27 -12.40 -12.22
CA TYR A 59 11.15 -13.19 -11.68
C TYR A 59 9.99 -13.39 -12.65
N GLN A 60 10.21 -13.21 -13.94
CA GLN A 60 9.21 -13.43 -14.98
C GLN A 60 8.62 -14.83 -14.92
N ALA A 61 9.43 -15.84 -14.57
CA ALA A 61 9.00 -17.22 -14.49
C ALA A 61 7.97 -17.49 -13.40
N LEU A 62 7.99 -16.70 -12.29
CA LEU A 62 7.01 -16.81 -11.21
C LEU A 62 5.67 -16.16 -11.59
N PHE A 63 5.67 -15.22 -12.54
CA PHE A 63 4.48 -14.48 -12.98
C PHE A 63 4.35 -14.51 -14.51
N PRO A 64 4.03 -15.68 -15.11
CA PRO A 64 4.03 -15.86 -16.57
C PRO A 64 3.00 -14.97 -17.28
N HIS A 65 1.94 -14.58 -16.60
CA HIS A 65 0.86 -13.74 -17.13
C HIS A 65 0.97 -12.27 -16.72
N LEU A 66 2.18 -11.82 -16.32
CA LEU A 66 2.42 -10.46 -15.91
C LEU A 66 1.95 -9.47 -16.99
N PRO A 67 1.03 -8.54 -16.70
CA PRO A 67 0.57 -7.56 -17.67
C PRO A 67 1.63 -6.47 -17.86
N GLU A 68 1.47 -5.62 -18.86
CA GLU A 68 2.34 -4.46 -19.04
C GLU A 68 2.33 -3.54 -17.81
N ARG A 69 3.39 -2.76 -17.64
CA ARG A 69 3.61 -1.92 -16.45
C ARG A 69 2.41 -1.05 -16.08
N THR A 70 1.88 -0.28 -17.02
CA THR A 70 0.76 0.65 -16.74
C THR A 70 -0.49 -0.07 -16.26
N ARG A 71 -0.78 -1.23 -16.84
CA ARG A 71 -1.91 -2.06 -16.42
C ARG A 71 -1.70 -2.65 -15.03
N LEU A 72 -0.48 -3.12 -14.71
CA LEU A 72 -0.15 -3.65 -13.40
C LEU A 72 -0.44 -2.64 -12.28
N PHE A 73 0.07 -1.41 -12.41
CA PHE A 73 -0.15 -0.37 -11.38
C PHE A 73 -1.59 0.12 -11.30
N ARG A 74 -2.35 0.06 -12.40
CA ARG A 74 -3.81 0.27 -12.34
C ARG A 74 -4.51 -0.83 -11.57
N LEU A 75 -4.09 -2.09 -11.72
CA LEU A 75 -4.63 -3.20 -10.94
C LEU A 75 -4.37 -3.02 -9.44
N PHE A 76 -3.19 -2.58 -9.02
CA PHE A 76 -2.91 -2.29 -7.60
C PHE A 76 -3.92 -1.29 -7.02
N ASN A 77 -4.16 -0.18 -7.74
CA ASN A 77 -5.12 0.82 -7.30
C ASN A 77 -6.58 0.32 -7.26
N SER A 78 -6.99 -0.45 -8.26
CA SER A 78 -8.38 -0.96 -8.34
C SER A 78 -8.67 -2.04 -7.30
N HIS A 79 -7.65 -2.72 -6.79
CA HIS A 79 -7.79 -3.84 -5.85
C HIS A 79 -7.31 -3.50 -4.42
N ARG A 80 -7.05 -2.24 -4.13
CA ARG A 80 -6.55 -1.79 -2.81
C ARG A 80 -7.42 -2.24 -1.63
N ARG A 81 -8.74 -2.42 -1.83
CA ARG A 81 -9.67 -2.88 -0.78
C ARG A 81 -9.32 -4.26 -0.21
N TRP A 82 -8.60 -5.10 -0.95
CA TRP A 82 -8.19 -6.41 -0.42
C TRP A 82 -7.12 -6.30 0.66
N THR A 83 -6.43 -5.17 0.78
CA THR A 83 -5.47 -4.96 1.88
C THR A 83 -6.15 -4.99 3.24
N GLN A 84 -7.43 -4.65 3.33
CA GLN A 84 -8.20 -4.72 4.58
C GLN A 84 -8.30 -6.14 5.13
N ARG A 85 -8.21 -7.18 4.30
CA ARG A 85 -8.20 -8.58 4.75
C ARG A 85 -6.93 -9.00 5.48
N PHE A 86 -5.90 -8.17 5.42
CA PHE A 86 -4.61 -8.39 6.09
C PHE A 86 -4.45 -7.54 7.35
N MET A 87 -5.48 -6.77 7.72
CA MET A 87 -5.50 -6.04 8.98
C MET A 87 -5.73 -6.99 10.14
N ALA A 88 -5.21 -6.61 11.30
CA ALA A 88 -5.41 -7.38 12.52
C ALA A 88 -6.84 -7.23 13.03
N GLU A 89 -7.28 -8.22 13.82
CA GLU A 89 -8.57 -8.15 14.49
C GLU A 89 -8.58 -7.03 15.55
N PRO A 90 -9.70 -6.28 15.66
CA PRO A 90 -9.87 -5.27 16.68
C PRO A 90 -9.94 -5.92 18.08
N THR A 91 -9.47 -5.20 19.08
CA THR A 91 -9.54 -5.63 20.49
C THR A 91 -10.28 -4.57 21.32
N LEU A 92 -10.70 -4.95 22.54
CA LEU A 92 -11.44 -4.06 23.44
C LEU A 92 -10.68 -2.76 23.76
N LEU A 93 -9.34 -2.86 23.81
CA LEU A 93 -8.46 -1.71 23.99
C LEU A 93 -7.65 -1.51 22.71
N GLY A 94 -7.60 -0.29 22.22
CA GLY A 94 -6.83 0.11 21.06
C GLY A 94 -6.12 1.44 21.29
N LEU A 95 -5.12 1.72 20.48
CA LEU A 95 -4.40 2.98 20.43
C LEU A 95 -4.63 3.63 19.07
N ILE A 96 -4.91 4.93 19.07
CA ILE A 96 -4.95 5.74 17.86
C ILE A 96 -3.68 6.60 17.85
N ASP A 97 -2.96 6.57 16.75
CA ASP A 97 -1.78 7.42 16.53
C ASP A 97 -1.84 8.06 15.16
N THR A 98 -1.31 9.28 15.05
CA THR A 98 -1.29 10.06 13.82
C THR A 98 0.12 10.45 13.43
N TYR A 99 0.43 10.30 12.15
CA TYR A 99 1.72 10.66 11.57
C TYR A 99 1.57 11.66 10.44
N GLY A 100 2.20 12.83 10.60
CA GLY A 100 2.21 13.88 9.57
C GLY A 100 3.18 13.58 8.44
N ILE A 101 2.65 13.56 7.23
CA ILE A 101 3.42 13.33 6.00
C ILE A 101 3.61 14.67 5.27
N GLU A 102 4.84 15.20 5.27
CA GLU A 102 5.19 16.38 4.49
C GLU A 102 5.36 15.99 3.01
N LEU A 103 4.46 16.46 2.17
CA LEU A 103 4.47 16.21 0.72
C LEU A 103 5.10 17.38 -0.06
N ILE A 104 4.99 18.59 0.47
CA ILE A 104 5.49 19.80 -0.14
C ILE A 104 6.18 20.64 0.95
N HIS A 105 7.36 21.17 0.63
CA HIS A 105 8.03 22.10 1.54
C HIS A 105 7.15 23.33 1.80
N PRO A 106 6.94 23.80 3.04
CA PRO A 106 6.01 24.88 3.40
C PRO A 106 6.20 26.18 2.61
N ARG A 107 7.46 26.51 2.21
CA ARG A 107 7.74 27.68 1.34
C ARG A 107 7.15 27.59 -0.07
N ARG A 108 6.66 26.43 -0.48
CA ARG A 108 6.04 26.20 -1.80
C ARG A 108 4.52 26.12 -1.73
N GLU A 109 3.94 26.32 -0.55
CA GLU A 109 2.50 26.35 -0.35
C GLU A 109 1.84 27.37 -1.28
N GLY A 110 0.71 27.00 -1.89
CA GLY A 110 -0.09 27.87 -2.76
C GLY A 110 0.50 28.17 -4.15
N ARG A 111 1.68 27.62 -4.49
CA ARG A 111 2.30 27.87 -5.81
C ARG A 111 1.66 27.08 -6.95
N SER A 112 0.83 26.09 -6.66
CA SER A 112 0.14 25.27 -7.66
C SER A 112 -1.33 25.15 -7.30
N ALA A 113 -2.21 25.31 -8.29
CA ALA A 113 -3.64 25.05 -8.14
C ALA A 113 -3.94 23.55 -7.88
N GLN A 114 -3.00 22.68 -8.24
CA GLN A 114 -3.07 21.22 -8.04
C GLN A 114 -2.21 20.78 -6.86
N GLN A 115 -2.07 21.62 -5.85
CA GLN A 115 -1.28 21.28 -4.66
C GLN A 115 -1.82 20.03 -3.98
N ILE A 116 -0.91 19.09 -3.72
CA ILE A 116 -1.22 17.85 -2.97
C ILE A 116 -1.12 18.17 -1.47
N GLY A 117 -2.23 17.94 -0.76
CA GLY A 117 -2.30 18.19 0.68
C GLY A 117 -2.54 19.65 1.04
N LYS A 118 -2.76 19.88 2.32
CA LYS A 118 -3.02 21.21 2.91
C LYS A 118 -2.05 21.47 4.05
N LYS A 119 -1.94 22.74 4.45
CA LYS A 119 -1.13 23.12 5.60
C LYS A 119 -1.85 22.77 6.90
N GLY A 120 -1.17 22.11 7.78
CA GLY A 120 -1.67 21.73 9.08
C GLY A 120 -0.55 21.56 10.10
N LEU A 121 -0.93 21.41 11.37
CA LEU A 121 -0.01 21.18 12.48
C LEU A 121 0.09 19.67 12.73
N SER A 122 1.33 19.16 12.79
CA SER A 122 1.61 17.79 13.22
C SER A 122 2.85 17.78 14.11
N ASN A 123 2.78 17.19 15.28
CA ASN A 123 3.88 17.12 16.26
C ASN A 123 4.52 18.50 16.53
N LYS A 124 3.69 19.53 16.77
CA LYS A 124 4.11 20.93 17.00
C LYS A 124 4.86 21.58 15.81
N ARG A 125 4.82 20.98 14.63
CA ARG A 125 5.44 21.50 13.40
C ARG A 125 4.41 21.72 12.31
N TRP A 126 4.50 22.86 11.62
CA TRP A 126 3.69 23.11 10.43
C TRP A 126 4.22 22.30 9.24
N ILE A 127 3.35 21.53 8.64
CA ILE A 127 3.61 20.74 7.42
C ILE A 127 2.60 21.11 6.34
N VAL A 128 2.96 20.89 5.08
CA VAL A 128 2.04 20.92 3.95
C VAL A 128 1.98 19.51 3.36
N GLY A 129 0.85 18.84 3.57
CA GLY A 129 0.73 17.44 3.18
C GLY A 129 -0.53 16.79 3.71
N GLY A 130 -0.38 15.57 4.21
CA GLY A 130 -1.42 14.76 4.80
C GLY A 130 -1.08 14.28 6.20
N LYS A 131 -2.06 13.72 6.86
CA LYS A 131 -1.93 12.94 8.09
C LYS A 131 -2.36 11.52 7.82
N LEU A 132 -1.57 10.58 8.28
CA LEU A 132 -1.89 9.16 8.30
C LEU A 132 -2.28 8.79 9.73
N CYS A 133 -3.50 8.33 9.92
CA CYS A 133 -4.02 7.84 11.19
C CYS A 133 -3.99 6.32 11.21
N PHE A 134 -3.52 5.73 12.29
CA PHE A 134 -3.56 4.29 12.54
C PHE A 134 -4.39 3.98 13.76
N VAL A 135 -5.16 2.90 13.67
CA VAL A 135 -5.76 2.25 14.81
C VAL A 135 -4.99 0.95 15.07
N LEU A 136 -4.41 0.84 16.25
CA LEU A 136 -3.63 -0.32 16.67
C LEU A 136 -4.41 -1.10 17.73
N ASN A 137 -4.30 -2.42 17.70
CA ASN A 137 -4.82 -3.24 18.80
C ASN A 137 -3.83 -3.28 19.98
N HIS A 138 -4.20 -3.96 21.08
CA HIS A 138 -3.38 -4.03 22.29
C HIS A 138 -2.00 -4.69 22.12
N VAL A 139 -1.79 -5.44 21.04
CA VAL A 139 -0.49 -6.03 20.68
C VAL A 139 0.30 -5.19 19.67
N GLY A 140 -0.21 -3.99 19.30
CA GLY A 140 0.46 -3.07 18.39
C GLY A 140 0.33 -3.39 16.91
N LEU A 141 -0.64 -4.23 16.54
CA LEU A 141 -0.92 -4.54 15.13
C LEU A 141 -1.96 -3.58 14.58
N ILE A 142 -1.81 -3.18 13.32
CA ILE A 142 -2.71 -2.26 12.63
C ILE A 142 -4.05 -2.96 12.37
N VAL A 143 -5.12 -2.39 12.91
CA VAL A 143 -6.52 -2.82 12.73
C VAL A 143 -7.19 -2.04 11.61
N ASP A 144 -6.90 -0.73 11.55
CA ASP A 144 -7.45 0.17 10.55
C ASP A 144 -6.51 1.35 10.32
N TRP A 145 -6.70 2.06 9.22
CA TRP A 145 -5.94 3.27 8.90
C TRP A 145 -6.72 4.18 7.96
N ASP A 146 -6.46 5.46 8.07
CA ASP A 146 -7.00 6.46 7.16
C ASP A 146 -5.98 7.55 6.85
N VAL A 147 -6.17 8.24 5.73
CA VAL A 147 -5.31 9.35 5.30
C VAL A 147 -6.17 10.52 4.92
N ASP A 148 -5.90 11.66 5.54
CA ASP A 148 -6.54 12.92 5.19
C ASP A 148 -5.50 14.04 5.04
N THR A 149 -5.96 15.23 4.67
CA THR A 149 -5.09 16.41 4.56
C THR A 149 -4.64 16.91 5.93
N ALA A 150 -3.44 17.49 6.01
CA ALA A 150 -2.82 17.83 7.30
C ALA A 150 -3.59 18.87 8.13
N ASN A 151 -4.57 19.59 7.55
CA ASN A 151 -5.40 20.56 8.26
C ASN A 151 -6.60 19.95 9.01
N VAL A 152 -6.83 18.65 8.86
CA VAL A 152 -7.85 17.93 9.64
C VAL A 152 -7.31 17.70 11.05
N TYR A 153 -8.16 17.95 12.07
CA TYR A 153 -7.80 17.69 13.47
C TYR A 153 -7.85 16.18 13.75
N ASP A 154 -7.02 15.78 14.70
CA ASP A 154 -6.95 14.38 15.19
C ASP A 154 -8.20 14.03 16.00
#